data_e66366b8357bc43ceb89d6373aedc8d9
#
_entry.id   e66366b8357bc43ceb89d6373aedc8d9
#
_cell.length_a   1.000
_cell.length_b   1.000
_cell.length_c   1.000
_cell.angle_alpha   90.00
_cell.angle_beta   90.00
_cell.angle_gamma   90.00
#
_symmetry.space_group_name_H-M   'P 1'
#
loop_
_entity.id
_entity.type
_entity.pdbx_description
1 polymer ?
#
loop_
_entity_poly.entity_id
_entity_poly.type
_entity_poly.pdbx_seq_one_letter_code
_entity_poly.pdbx_strand_id
1 'polypeptide(L)'
;MRRTVRKTEIWGFYYMRRRIQVEAEKPQFCVTTGITFAQADAWFGNTVQDLKLDLIYPRDNTRKYPCVVWICGGAWIQMDRSAHLAYLSVLAQQGFVVASVEYRTSNEAKFPAPLQDVKAGIRYLRAHADRFNIDPDRIGVMGESAGGYLTCMAALATDPVYDVGENLEYSSAVQAACPWYPPTDFRGFPYSDPEQCAASPESLLLGKNVMRHPEEALACCPVSFVTKAAPPFLIIHGEDDHTVPFGQ
;
A
#
# COMPACT_ATOMS: atom_id res chain seq x y z
N MET A 1 16.65 -5.87 43.60
CA MET A 1 15.43 -6.66 43.29
C MET A 1 15.25 -7.73 44.38
N ARG A 2 14.34 -7.51 45.34
CA ARG A 2 14.05 -8.49 46.43
C ARG A 2 12.99 -9.48 45.96
N ARG A 3 13.38 -10.74 45.77
CA ARG A 3 12.45 -11.82 45.40
C ARG A 3 11.69 -12.28 46.66
N THR A 4 10.40 -12.07 46.70
CA THR A 4 9.55 -12.68 47.75
C THR A 4 8.87 -13.90 47.15
N VAL A 5 9.31 -15.08 47.53
CA VAL A 5 8.69 -16.36 47.16
C VAL A 5 7.79 -16.79 48.31
N ARG A 6 6.46 -16.86 48.09
CA ARG A 6 5.55 -17.52 49.01
C ARG A 6 5.28 -18.93 48.52
N LYS A 7 5.57 -19.93 49.36
CA LYS A 7 5.20 -21.34 49.13
C LYS A 7 3.80 -21.55 49.70
N THR A 8 2.90 -22.12 48.93
CA THR A 8 1.60 -22.59 49.44
C THR A 8 1.48 -24.05 49.09
N GLU A 9 1.36 -24.89 50.07
CA GLU A 9 1.21 -26.36 49.95
C GLU A 9 -0.28 -26.67 49.82
N ILE A 10 -0.69 -27.33 48.76
CA ILE A 10 -2.02 -27.92 48.59
C ILE A 10 -1.80 -29.30 47.98
N TRP A 11 -2.14 -30.34 48.74
CA TRP A 11 -2.08 -31.78 48.34
C TRP A 11 -0.73 -32.25 47.82
N GLY A 12 0.36 -31.93 48.52
CA GLY A 12 1.69 -32.42 48.18
C GLY A 12 2.32 -31.85 46.91
N PHE A 13 1.71 -30.89 46.27
CA PHE A 13 2.27 -30.17 45.13
C PHE A 13 2.73 -28.78 45.52
N TYR A 14 3.99 -28.45 45.25
CA TYR A 14 4.51 -27.10 45.46
C TYR A 14 4.19 -26.20 44.30
N TYR A 15 3.29 -25.26 44.45
CA TYR A 15 3.03 -24.18 43.51
C TYR A 15 3.89 -22.97 43.82
N MET A 16 4.84 -22.66 42.96
CA MET A 16 5.57 -21.39 43.03
C MET A 16 4.77 -20.30 42.34
N ARG A 17 4.12 -19.41 43.11
CA ARG A 17 3.56 -18.18 42.57
C ARG A 17 4.69 -17.18 42.31
N ARG A 18 4.93 -16.87 41.05
CA ARG A 18 5.86 -15.82 40.63
C ARG A 18 5.04 -14.59 40.25
N ARG A 19 5.21 -13.49 40.96
CA ARG A 19 4.65 -12.20 40.54
C ARG A 19 5.63 -11.58 39.55
N ILE A 20 5.20 -11.39 38.33
CA ILE A 20 5.94 -10.69 37.28
C ILE A 20 5.29 -9.31 37.18
N GLN A 21 6.06 -8.26 37.38
CA GLN A 21 5.63 -6.90 37.08
C GLN A 21 6.03 -6.64 35.62
N VAL A 22 5.03 -6.39 34.80
CA VAL A 22 5.22 -6.05 33.37
C VAL A 22 4.94 -4.57 33.25
N GLU A 23 5.95 -3.83 32.80
CA GLU A 23 5.79 -2.45 32.38
C GLU A 23 5.58 -2.46 30.87
N ALA A 24 4.41 -2.04 30.41
CA ALA A 24 4.11 -1.91 28.99
C ALA A 24 4.63 -0.55 28.50
N GLU A 25 5.90 -0.51 28.12
CA GLU A 25 6.54 0.73 27.63
C GLU A 25 6.18 1.08 26.18
N LYS A 26 5.60 0.14 25.44
CA LYS A 26 5.29 0.32 24.00
C LYS A 26 3.79 0.41 23.76
N PRO A 27 3.35 1.30 22.86
CA PRO A 27 1.95 1.35 22.45
C PRO A 27 1.55 -0.02 21.86
N GLN A 28 0.36 -0.47 22.26
CA GLN A 28 -0.23 -1.68 21.70
C GLN A 28 -0.88 -1.33 20.36
N PHE A 29 -0.81 -2.26 19.42
CA PHE A 29 -1.50 -2.15 18.13
C PHE A 29 -2.28 -3.44 17.83
N CYS A 30 -3.29 -3.31 16.98
CA CYS A 30 -4.11 -4.40 16.48
C CYS A 30 -3.85 -4.60 15.00
N VAL A 31 -4.05 -5.82 14.54
CA VAL A 31 -4.08 -6.16 13.12
C VAL A 31 -5.46 -6.68 12.79
N THR A 32 -6.09 -6.15 11.74
CA THR A 32 -7.33 -6.67 11.17
C THR A 32 -7.09 -6.92 9.70
N THR A 33 -7.37 -8.15 9.25
CA THR A 33 -7.09 -8.58 7.88
C THR A 33 -8.37 -8.83 7.09
N GLY A 34 -8.26 -8.72 5.75
CA GLY A 34 -9.33 -9.12 4.84
C GLY A 34 -10.55 -8.20 4.85
N ILE A 35 -10.38 -6.91 5.14
CA ILE A 35 -11.47 -5.94 5.06
C ILE A 35 -11.76 -5.66 3.58
N THR A 36 -12.94 -6.00 3.09
CA THR A 36 -13.38 -5.62 1.74
C THR A 36 -13.63 -4.11 1.68
N PHE A 37 -12.94 -3.42 0.78
CA PHE A 37 -13.09 -1.98 0.59
C PHE A 37 -13.77 -1.60 -0.73
N ALA A 38 -13.76 -2.50 -1.71
CA ALA A 38 -14.43 -2.33 -2.99
C ALA A 38 -14.73 -3.71 -3.61
N GLN A 39 -15.56 -3.70 -4.64
CA GLN A 39 -15.76 -4.83 -5.53
C GLN A 39 -15.42 -4.42 -6.96
N ALA A 40 -14.80 -5.31 -7.71
CA ALA A 40 -14.43 -5.11 -9.09
C ALA A 40 -14.99 -6.23 -9.97
N ASP A 41 -15.32 -5.91 -11.22
CA ASP A 41 -15.72 -6.90 -12.20
C ASP A 41 -14.62 -7.94 -12.40
N ALA A 42 -15.01 -9.20 -12.44
CA ALA A 42 -14.15 -10.33 -12.64
C ALA A 42 -14.79 -11.29 -13.68
N TRP A 43 -13.96 -12.18 -14.22
CA TRP A 43 -14.37 -13.18 -15.18
C TRP A 43 -15.26 -12.62 -16.30
N PHE A 44 -14.69 -11.65 -17.05
CA PHE A 44 -15.34 -10.99 -18.20
C PHE A 44 -16.67 -10.27 -17.84
N GLY A 45 -16.79 -9.76 -16.63
CA GLY A 45 -18.00 -9.10 -16.15
C GLY A 45 -19.15 -10.04 -15.74
N ASN A 46 -18.89 -11.36 -15.67
CA ASN A 46 -19.90 -12.31 -15.24
C ASN A 46 -19.97 -12.51 -13.72
N THR A 47 -19.00 -11.99 -13.00
CA THR A 47 -18.94 -12.04 -11.52
C THR A 47 -18.18 -10.83 -10.99
N VAL A 48 -18.11 -10.72 -9.67
CA VAL A 48 -17.31 -9.69 -8.98
C VAL A 48 -16.30 -10.37 -8.08
N GLN A 49 -15.17 -9.68 -7.87
CA GLN A 49 -14.18 -10.03 -6.85
C GLN A 49 -14.08 -8.93 -5.81
N ASP A 50 -13.89 -9.34 -4.56
CA ASP A 50 -13.60 -8.41 -3.48
C ASP A 50 -12.18 -7.89 -3.59
N LEU A 51 -12.00 -6.59 -3.46
CA LEU A 51 -10.71 -5.96 -3.19
C LEU A 51 -10.59 -5.70 -1.69
N LYS A 52 -9.50 -6.18 -1.09
CA LYS A 52 -9.34 -6.21 0.36
C LYS A 52 -8.15 -5.38 0.83
N LEU A 53 -8.20 -4.96 2.09
CA LEU A 53 -7.09 -4.36 2.78
C LEU A 53 -6.87 -5.00 4.14
N ASP A 54 -5.63 -4.88 4.62
CA ASP A 54 -5.23 -5.26 5.96
C ASP A 54 -4.82 -4.00 6.72
N LEU A 55 -5.27 -3.87 7.97
CA LEU A 55 -4.97 -2.72 8.83
C LEU A 55 -4.11 -3.11 10.00
N ILE A 56 -3.09 -2.30 10.26
CA ILE A 56 -2.38 -2.26 11.53
C ILE A 56 -2.65 -0.89 12.15
N TYR A 57 -3.21 -0.85 13.35
CA TYR A 57 -3.60 0.40 13.97
C TYR A 57 -3.35 0.39 15.48
N PRO A 58 -3.03 1.57 16.08
CA PRO A 58 -2.88 1.70 17.52
C PRO A 58 -4.19 1.33 18.22
N ARG A 59 -4.10 0.60 19.34
CA ARG A 59 -5.26 0.20 20.14
C ARG A 59 -5.91 1.36 20.91
N ASP A 60 -5.17 2.46 21.05
CA ASP A 60 -5.65 3.68 21.68
C ASP A 60 -6.63 4.42 20.75
N ASN A 61 -7.85 4.62 21.21
CA ASN A 61 -8.92 5.31 20.49
C ASN A 61 -9.20 6.73 21.04
N THR A 62 -8.29 7.26 21.83
CA THR A 62 -8.46 8.60 22.44
C THR A 62 -8.10 9.74 21.48
N ARG A 63 -7.45 9.43 20.35
CA ARG A 63 -7.04 10.41 19.33
C ARG A 63 -7.11 9.81 17.93
N LYS A 64 -7.03 10.68 16.91
CA LYS A 64 -6.85 10.30 15.51
C LYS A 64 -5.37 10.19 15.17
N TYR A 65 -5.05 9.29 14.24
CA TYR A 65 -3.70 8.99 13.80
C TYR A 65 -3.55 9.26 12.30
N PRO A 66 -2.39 9.72 11.83
CA PRO A 66 -2.10 9.74 10.40
C PRO A 66 -2.13 8.33 9.85
N CYS A 67 -2.53 8.19 8.59
CA CYS A 67 -2.61 6.89 7.92
C CYS A 67 -1.55 6.79 6.82
N VAL A 68 -0.88 5.65 6.74
CA VAL A 68 -0.03 5.26 5.61
C VAL A 68 -0.72 4.14 4.84
N VAL A 69 -1.03 4.39 3.58
CA VAL A 69 -1.52 3.37 2.65
C VAL A 69 -0.30 2.73 2.00
N TRP A 70 -0.08 1.46 2.29
CA TRP A 70 0.99 0.66 1.70
C TRP A 70 0.50 -0.05 0.45
N ILE A 71 1.31 0.03 -0.61
CA ILE A 71 1.05 -0.59 -1.90
C ILE A 71 2.21 -1.54 -2.23
N CYS A 72 1.94 -2.84 -2.20
CA CYS A 72 2.95 -3.87 -2.44
C CYS A 72 3.35 -3.91 -3.91
N GLY A 73 4.63 -4.19 -4.18
CA GLY A 73 5.16 -4.46 -5.51
C GLY A 73 4.74 -5.83 -6.05
N GLY A 74 5.44 -6.27 -7.09
CA GLY A 74 5.23 -7.56 -7.75
C GLY A 74 5.00 -7.43 -9.25
N ALA A 75 5.64 -6.41 -9.88
CA ALA A 75 5.62 -6.18 -11.33
C ALA A 75 4.19 -6.05 -11.92
N TRP A 76 3.23 -5.66 -11.11
CA TRP A 76 1.78 -5.66 -11.41
C TRP A 76 1.22 -7.03 -11.84
N ILE A 77 2.04 -8.09 -11.89
CA ILE A 77 1.64 -9.44 -12.30
C ILE A 77 1.13 -10.25 -11.10
N GLN A 78 1.70 -9.99 -9.94
CA GLN A 78 1.32 -10.58 -8.67
C GLN A 78 1.34 -9.51 -7.57
N MET A 79 0.59 -9.76 -6.51
CA MET A 79 0.51 -8.86 -5.37
C MET A 79 0.12 -9.67 -4.13
N ASP A 80 0.76 -9.37 -3.01
CA ASP A 80 0.37 -9.92 -1.71
C ASP A 80 0.40 -8.80 -0.66
N ARG A 81 -0.78 -8.33 -0.24
CA ARG A 81 -0.91 -7.28 0.76
C ARG A 81 -0.35 -7.67 2.13
N SER A 82 -0.14 -8.97 2.40
CA SER A 82 0.40 -9.44 3.67
C SER A 82 1.93 -9.45 3.72
N ALA A 83 2.60 -9.38 2.58
CA ALA A 83 4.04 -9.64 2.44
C ALA A 83 4.93 -8.79 3.37
N HIS A 84 4.57 -7.53 3.60
CA HIS A 84 5.37 -6.58 4.38
C HIS A 84 4.77 -6.19 5.74
N LEU A 85 3.66 -6.82 6.18
CA LEU A 85 2.96 -6.42 7.41
C LEU A 85 3.87 -6.41 8.65
N ALA A 86 4.83 -7.34 8.75
CA ALA A 86 5.77 -7.40 9.86
C ALA A 86 6.66 -6.14 9.93
N TYR A 87 7.17 -5.66 8.80
CA TYR A 87 7.94 -4.41 8.72
C TYR A 87 7.06 -3.19 8.96
N LEU A 88 5.87 -3.19 8.39
CA LEU A 88 4.92 -2.08 8.49
C LEU A 88 4.44 -1.87 9.94
N SER A 89 4.50 -2.90 10.78
CA SER A 89 4.19 -2.78 12.20
C SER A 89 5.07 -1.79 12.96
N VAL A 90 6.28 -1.50 12.46
CA VAL A 90 7.16 -0.46 13.00
C VAL A 90 6.52 0.92 12.88
N LEU A 91 5.85 1.20 11.77
CA LEU A 91 5.13 2.47 11.58
C LEU A 91 3.95 2.58 12.55
N ALA A 92 3.21 1.49 12.79
CA ALA A 92 2.14 1.48 13.77
C ALA A 92 2.66 1.75 15.20
N GLN A 93 3.85 1.23 15.55
CA GLN A 93 4.52 1.54 16.82
C GLN A 93 4.92 3.02 16.95
N GLN A 94 5.10 3.73 15.83
CA GLN A 94 5.38 5.16 15.78
C GLN A 94 4.09 6.02 15.77
N GLY A 95 2.92 5.39 15.86
CA GLY A 95 1.65 6.10 15.94
C GLY A 95 1.00 6.40 14.58
N PHE A 96 1.20 5.52 13.61
CA PHE A 96 0.46 5.55 12.34
C PHE A 96 -0.59 4.44 12.31
N VAL A 97 -1.69 4.68 11.63
CA VAL A 97 -2.50 3.60 11.05
C VAL A 97 -1.84 3.21 9.74
N VAL A 98 -1.66 1.91 9.52
CA VAL A 98 -1.09 1.39 8.27
C VAL A 98 -2.12 0.52 7.58
N ALA A 99 -2.44 0.82 6.33
CA ALA A 99 -3.37 0.08 5.50
C ALA A 99 -2.64 -0.51 4.31
N SER A 100 -2.47 -1.82 4.26
CA SER A 100 -1.95 -2.52 3.08
C SER A 100 -3.11 -2.87 2.15
N VAL A 101 -3.14 -2.27 0.95
CA VAL A 101 -4.27 -2.35 0.02
C VAL A 101 -3.99 -3.31 -1.12
N GLU A 102 -5.03 -4.01 -1.53
CA GLU A 102 -5.08 -4.83 -2.72
C GLU A 102 -5.37 -4.00 -3.96
N TYR A 103 -4.86 -4.42 -5.10
CA TYR A 103 -5.20 -3.88 -6.42
C TYR A 103 -5.23 -5.01 -7.45
N ARG A 104 -6.02 -4.86 -8.50
CA ARG A 104 -6.07 -5.84 -9.61
C ARG A 104 -4.74 -5.87 -10.33
N THR A 105 -4.24 -7.07 -10.57
CA THR A 105 -3.03 -7.29 -11.34
C THR A 105 -3.26 -7.10 -12.84
N SER A 106 -2.18 -7.00 -13.62
CA SER A 106 -2.25 -6.92 -15.08
C SER A 106 -2.83 -8.18 -15.75
N ASN A 107 -2.93 -9.30 -15.01
CA ASN A 107 -3.63 -10.50 -15.46
C ASN A 107 -5.15 -10.35 -15.38
N GLU A 108 -5.62 -9.49 -14.49
CA GLU A 108 -7.05 -9.27 -14.22
C GLU A 108 -7.57 -8.05 -14.97
N ALA A 109 -6.81 -6.93 -14.93
CA ALA A 109 -7.19 -5.70 -15.61
C ALA A 109 -5.95 -4.87 -15.98
N LYS A 110 -6.07 -4.08 -17.06
CA LYS A 110 -5.00 -3.20 -17.53
C LYS A 110 -5.08 -1.84 -16.86
N PHE A 111 -4.02 -1.01 -17.01
CA PHE A 111 -4.09 0.40 -16.64
C PHE A 111 -5.35 1.06 -17.27
N PRO A 112 -6.13 1.84 -16.52
CA PRO A 112 -5.83 2.41 -15.20
C PRO A 112 -6.38 1.62 -13.99
N ALA A 113 -6.89 0.41 -14.17
CA ALA A 113 -7.59 -0.32 -13.12
C ALA A 113 -6.80 -0.47 -11.80
N PRO A 114 -5.51 -0.82 -11.77
CA PRO A 114 -4.76 -0.91 -10.51
C PRO A 114 -4.69 0.44 -9.76
N LEU A 115 -4.59 1.55 -10.48
CA LEU A 115 -4.62 2.90 -9.90
C LEU A 115 -6.00 3.22 -9.32
N GLN A 116 -7.06 2.90 -10.05
CA GLN A 116 -8.46 3.09 -9.60
C GLN A 116 -8.73 2.34 -8.31
N ASP A 117 -8.21 1.12 -8.18
CA ASP A 117 -8.35 0.27 -6.99
C ASP A 117 -7.66 0.89 -5.78
N VAL A 118 -6.41 1.37 -5.94
CA VAL A 118 -5.68 2.07 -4.88
C VAL A 118 -6.43 3.34 -4.44
N LYS A 119 -6.92 4.14 -5.39
CA LYS A 119 -7.70 5.34 -5.09
C LYS A 119 -9.02 5.00 -4.36
N ALA A 120 -9.69 3.92 -4.75
CA ALA A 120 -10.87 3.42 -4.03
C ALA A 120 -10.53 3.03 -2.58
N GLY A 121 -9.39 2.37 -2.34
CA GLY A 121 -8.90 2.06 -1.00
C GLY A 121 -8.65 3.31 -0.15
N ILE A 122 -8.07 4.36 -0.73
CA ILE A 122 -7.85 5.66 -0.05
C ILE A 122 -9.19 6.31 0.33
N ARG A 123 -10.17 6.32 -0.60
CA ARG A 123 -11.51 6.86 -0.31
C ARG A 123 -12.22 6.07 0.77
N TYR A 124 -12.15 4.73 0.72
CA TYR A 124 -12.71 3.88 1.75
C TYR A 124 -12.15 4.18 3.14
N LEU A 125 -10.83 4.32 3.26
CA LEU A 125 -10.18 4.66 4.53
C LEU A 125 -10.63 6.03 5.04
N ARG A 126 -10.80 7.00 4.17
CA ARG A 126 -11.27 8.34 4.52
C ARG A 126 -12.75 8.33 4.93
N ALA A 127 -13.60 7.59 4.22
CA ALA A 127 -15.02 7.41 4.55
C ALA A 127 -15.23 6.73 5.92
N HIS A 128 -14.31 5.82 6.27
CA HIS A 128 -14.37 5.06 7.52
C HIS A 128 -13.34 5.52 8.58
N ALA A 129 -12.85 6.75 8.45
CA ALA A 129 -11.80 7.31 9.29
C ALA A 129 -12.13 7.24 10.79
N ASP A 130 -13.38 7.46 11.16
CA ASP A 130 -13.83 7.35 12.56
C ASP A 130 -13.72 5.93 13.10
N ARG A 131 -14.06 4.93 12.30
CA ARG A 131 -14.02 3.52 12.69
C ARG A 131 -12.59 3.05 12.99
N PHE A 132 -11.61 3.59 12.29
CA PHE A 132 -10.22 3.14 12.36
C PHE A 132 -9.30 4.15 13.08
N ASN A 133 -9.87 5.17 13.71
CA ASN A 133 -9.12 6.26 14.34
C ASN A 133 -8.15 6.99 13.40
N ILE A 134 -8.47 7.06 12.12
CA ILE A 134 -7.68 7.77 11.10
C ILE A 134 -8.02 9.27 11.16
N ASP A 135 -6.98 10.09 10.99
CA ASP A 135 -7.13 11.49 10.65
C ASP A 135 -7.32 11.60 9.13
N PRO A 136 -8.52 11.94 8.63
CA PRO A 136 -8.83 11.96 7.20
C PRO A 136 -8.03 12.99 6.41
N ASP A 137 -7.45 13.99 7.09
CA ASP A 137 -6.63 15.04 6.49
C ASP A 137 -5.14 14.71 6.48
N ARG A 138 -4.74 13.56 7.01
CA ARG A 138 -3.36 13.09 7.08
C ARG A 138 -3.22 11.65 6.59
N ILE A 139 -3.47 11.45 5.29
CA ILE A 139 -3.28 10.17 4.61
C ILE A 139 -2.12 10.30 3.63
N GLY A 140 -1.07 9.50 3.81
CA GLY A 140 0.05 9.37 2.89
C GLY A 140 0.03 8.01 2.20
N VAL A 141 0.74 7.91 1.07
CA VAL A 141 0.91 6.66 0.34
C VAL A 141 2.38 6.25 0.32
N MET A 142 2.63 4.96 0.39
CA MET A 142 3.96 4.37 0.39
C MET A 142 3.91 3.03 -0.34
N GLY A 143 4.94 2.71 -1.10
CA GLY A 143 4.96 1.43 -1.81
C GLY A 143 6.27 1.21 -2.52
N GLU A 144 6.52 -0.01 -2.97
CA GLU A 144 7.76 -0.44 -3.58
C GLU A 144 7.59 -0.92 -5.02
N SER A 145 8.57 -0.72 -5.90
CA SER A 145 8.58 -1.26 -7.27
C SER A 145 7.30 -0.88 -8.03
N ALA A 146 6.54 -1.86 -8.51
CA ALA A 146 5.20 -1.65 -9.09
C ALA A 146 4.24 -0.90 -8.14
N GLY A 147 4.31 -1.17 -6.83
CA GLY A 147 3.59 -0.41 -5.79
C GLY A 147 4.16 1.00 -5.62
N GLY A 148 5.46 1.19 -5.83
CA GLY A 148 6.10 2.52 -5.89
C GLY A 148 5.58 3.35 -7.05
N TYR A 149 5.42 2.75 -8.23
CA TYR A 149 4.74 3.37 -9.36
C TYR A 149 3.31 3.79 -9.00
N LEU A 150 2.51 2.88 -8.43
CA LEU A 150 1.13 3.19 -8.02
C LEU A 150 1.09 4.26 -6.91
N THR A 151 2.11 4.31 -6.05
CA THR A 151 2.30 5.38 -5.06
C THR A 151 2.48 6.74 -5.75
N CYS A 152 3.34 6.81 -6.76
CA CYS A 152 3.50 8.02 -7.56
C CYS A 152 2.20 8.41 -8.26
N MET A 153 1.56 7.46 -8.93
CA MET A 153 0.32 7.72 -9.66
C MET A 153 -0.83 8.14 -8.75
N ALA A 154 -1.00 7.52 -7.59
CA ALA A 154 -2.03 7.90 -6.62
C ALA A 154 -1.85 9.33 -6.11
N ALA A 155 -0.61 9.80 -5.98
CA ALA A 155 -0.27 11.14 -5.52
C ALA A 155 -0.34 12.22 -6.63
N LEU A 156 -0.08 11.85 -7.88
CA LEU A 156 0.09 12.80 -9.00
C LEU A 156 -1.10 12.83 -9.96
N ALA A 157 -1.77 11.69 -10.20
CA ALA A 157 -2.87 11.57 -11.15
C ALA A 157 -4.19 12.02 -10.48
N THR A 158 -4.45 13.32 -10.50
CA THR A 158 -5.60 13.95 -9.82
C THR A 158 -6.85 14.07 -10.68
N ASP A 159 -6.81 13.63 -11.95
CA ASP A 159 -7.98 13.66 -12.82
C ASP A 159 -9.08 12.74 -12.26
N PRO A 160 -10.34 13.23 -12.13
CA PRO A 160 -11.47 12.44 -11.64
C PRO A 160 -11.76 11.15 -12.43
N VAL A 161 -11.27 11.01 -13.64
CA VAL A 161 -11.40 9.79 -14.45
C VAL A 161 -10.80 8.55 -13.75
N TYR A 162 -9.86 8.76 -12.84
CA TYR A 162 -9.25 7.70 -12.03
C TYR A 162 -10.03 7.39 -10.75
N ASP A 163 -11.04 8.18 -10.40
CA ASP A 163 -11.89 7.95 -9.24
C ASP A 163 -13.19 7.25 -9.67
N VAL A 164 -13.25 5.94 -9.47
CA VAL A 164 -14.40 5.10 -9.85
C VAL A 164 -14.87 4.25 -8.68
N GLY A 165 -16.09 3.72 -8.76
CA GLY A 165 -16.65 2.82 -7.75
C GLY A 165 -17.34 3.57 -6.62
N GLU A 166 -17.12 3.14 -5.39
CA GLU A 166 -17.82 3.63 -4.20
C GLU A 166 -17.09 4.81 -3.53
N ASN A 167 -17.79 5.47 -2.58
CA ASN A 167 -17.28 6.57 -1.75
C ASN A 167 -16.73 7.75 -2.56
N LEU A 168 -17.37 8.06 -3.70
CA LEU A 168 -16.92 9.15 -4.60
C LEU A 168 -17.10 10.55 -3.99
N GLU A 169 -17.88 10.68 -2.93
CA GLU A 169 -18.01 11.91 -2.14
C GLU A 169 -16.78 12.22 -1.29
N TYR A 170 -15.88 11.23 -1.12
CA TYR A 170 -14.61 11.38 -0.42
C TYR A 170 -13.45 11.53 -1.41
N SER A 171 -12.49 12.39 -1.06
CA SER A 171 -11.31 12.61 -1.90
C SER A 171 -10.34 11.42 -1.83
N SER A 172 -9.73 11.06 -2.97
CA SER A 172 -8.57 10.15 -3.03
C SER A 172 -7.22 10.87 -2.92
N ALA A 173 -7.20 12.19 -2.76
CA ALA A 173 -5.97 12.97 -2.63
C ALA A 173 -5.19 12.60 -1.37
N VAL A 174 -3.87 12.63 -1.46
CA VAL A 174 -2.95 12.29 -0.37
C VAL A 174 -2.03 13.45 -0.04
N GLN A 175 -1.54 13.49 1.20
CA GLN A 175 -0.76 14.61 1.73
C GLN A 175 0.75 14.38 1.66
N ALA A 176 1.19 13.15 1.39
CA ALA A 176 2.60 12.81 1.17
C ALA A 176 2.72 11.48 0.42
N ALA A 177 3.82 11.29 -0.28
CA ALA A 177 4.13 10.06 -0.98
C ALA A 177 5.57 9.59 -0.69
N CYS A 178 5.74 8.29 -0.46
CA CYS A 178 7.06 7.69 -0.24
C CYS A 178 7.24 6.46 -1.15
N PRO A 179 7.50 6.66 -2.46
CA PRO A 179 7.76 5.56 -3.37
C PRO A 179 9.19 5.03 -3.19
N TRP A 180 9.33 3.70 -3.18
CA TRP A 180 10.62 3.01 -3.20
C TRP A 180 10.87 2.46 -4.59
N TYR A 181 12.03 2.79 -5.17
CA TYR A 181 12.47 2.36 -6.49
C TYR A 181 11.32 2.24 -7.51
N PRO A 182 10.57 3.35 -7.73
CA PRO A 182 9.40 3.33 -8.60
C PRO A 182 9.82 3.34 -10.07
N PRO A 183 9.23 2.52 -10.95
CA PRO A 183 9.22 2.80 -12.38
C PRO A 183 8.51 4.13 -12.68
N THR A 184 9.19 5.11 -13.27
CA THR A 184 8.63 6.45 -13.50
C THR A 184 8.48 6.81 -14.98
N ASP A 185 9.28 6.18 -15.86
CA ASP A 185 9.19 6.30 -17.31
C ASP A 185 9.42 4.94 -17.98
N PHE A 186 8.38 4.33 -18.48
CA PHE A 186 8.47 3.00 -19.09
C PHE A 186 9.37 2.93 -20.32
N ARG A 187 9.65 4.07 -20.96
CA ARG A 187 10.57 4.17 -22.11
C ARG A 187 12.04 4.06 -21.70
N GLY A 188 12.34 4.26 -20.43
CA GLY A 188 13.69 4.23 -19.87
C GLY A 188 14.21 2.83 -19.54
N PHE A 189 13.41 1.77 -19.72
CA PHE A 189 13.86 0.41 -19.47
C PHE A 189 14.71 -0.14 -20.64
N PRO A 190 15.80 -0.89 -20.35
CA PRO A 190 16.76 -1.32 -21.36
C PRO A 190 16.31 -2.60 -22.11
N TYR A 191 15.18 -2.56 -22.78
CA TYR A 191 14.73 -3.68 -23.62
C TYR A 191 15.60 -3.81 -24.86
N SER A 192 16.06 -5.02 -25.16
CA SER A 192 16.93 -5.29 -26.31
C SER A 192 16.17 -5.24 -27.63
N ASP A 193 14.91 -5.63 -27.64
CA ASP A 193 14.07 -5.67 -28.84
C ASP A 193 12.56 -5.64 -28.46
N PRO A 194 11.68 -5.35 -29.45
CA PRO A 194 10.24 -5.29 -29.21
C PRO A 194 9.61 -6.62 -28.79
N GLU A 195 10.19 -7.77 -29.09
CA GLU A 195 9.62 -9.08 -28.73
C GLU A 195 9.86 -9.35 -27.25
N GLN A 196 11.07 -9.09 -26.78
CA GLN A 196 11.38 -9.12 -25.35
C GLN A 196 10.49 -8.13 -24.59
N CYS A 197 10.34 -6.92 -25.11
CA CYS A 197 9.52 -5.88 -24.51
C CYS A 197 8.04 -6.27 -24.43
N ALA A 198 7.52 -7.07 -25.38
CA ALA A 198 6.10 -7.48 -25.37
C ALA A 198 5.70 -8.27 -24.10
N ALA A 199 6.63 -9.03 -23.52
CA ALA A 199 6.43 -9.80 -22.30
C ALA A 199 6.82 -9.03 -21.03
N SER A 200 7.23 -7.77 -21.14
CA SER A 200 7.63 -6.96 -19.99
C SER A 200 6.42 -6.62 -19.10
N PRO A 201 6.64 -6.43 -17.78
CA PRO A 201 5.59 -6.02 -16.86
C PRO A 201 4.86 -4.74 -17.31
N GLU A 202 5.58 -3.77 -17.84
CA GLU A 202 5.05 -2.49 -18.30
C GLU A 202 4.14 -2.67 -19.51
N SER A 203 4.55 -3.53 -20.47
CA SER A 203 3.71 -3.87 -21.63
C SER A 203 2.46 -4.65 -21.22
N LEU A 204 2.60 -5.55 -20.25
CA LEU A 204 1.46 -6.30 -19.71
C LEU A 204 0.49 -5.40 -18.95
N LEU A 205 0.99 -4.42 -18.19
CA LEU A 205 0.17 -3.43 -17.49
C LEU A 205 -0.59 -2.54 -18.50
N LEU A 206 0.11 -2.04 -19.51
CA LEU A 206 -0.47 -1.19 -20.54
C LEU A 206 -1.45 -1.97 -21.46
N GLY A 207 -1.23 -3.29 -21.63
CA GLY A 207 -1.90 -4.10 -22.62
C GLY A 207 -1.40 -3.84 -24.04
N LYS A 208 -0.25 -3.18 -24.20
CA LYS A 208 0.41 -2.81 -25.44
C LYS A 208 1.92 -2.83 -25.27
N ASN A 209 2.63 -3.15 -26.33
CA ASN A 209 4.09 -3.10 -26.33
C ASN A 209 4.61 -1.68 -26.18
N VAL A 210 5.29 -1.37 -25.07
CA VAL A 210 5.73 0.01 -24.77
C VAL A 210 6.76 0.56 -25.76
N MET A 211 7.57 -0.28 -26.39
CA MET A 211 8.50 0.18 -27.44
C MET A 211 7.78 0.56 -28.73
N ARG A 212 6.67 -0.10 -29.05
CA ARG A 212 5.85 0.19 -30.26
C ARG A 212 4.83 1.29 -30.02
N HIS A 213 4.52 1.59 -28.77
CA HIS A 213 3.53 2.59 -28.35
C HIS A 213 4.11 3.56 -27.31
N PRO A 214 5.23 4.25 -27.59
CA PRO A 214 5.96 5.05 -26.59
C PRO A 214 5.16 6.25 -26.06
N GLU A 215 4.28 6.85 -26.86
CA GLU A 215 3.44 7.97 -26.43
C GLU A 215 2.35 7.51 -25.45
N GLU A 216 1.71 6.37 -25.73
CA GLU A 216 0.71 5.79 -24.84
C GLU A 216 1.37 5.29 -23.54
N ALA A 217 2.59 4.73 -23.63
CA ALA A 217 3.39 4.35 -22.48
C ALA A 217 3.69 5.57 -21.61
N LEU A 218 4.15 6.67 -22.22
CA LEU A 218 4.43 7.92 -21.50
C LEU A 218 3.18 8.48 -20.82
N ALA A 219 2.02 8.42 -21.46
CA ALA A 219 0.76 8.91 -20.92
C ALA A 219 0.33 8.16 -19.64
N CYS A 220 0.88 6.98 -19.36
CA CYS A 220 0.65 6.21 -18.15
C CYS A 220 1.78 6.36 -17.10
N CYS A 221 2.83 7.10 -17.41
CA CYS A 221 4.01 7.21 -16.55
C CYS A 221 3.92 8.37 -15.56
N PRO A 222 4.37 8.19 -14.31
CA PRO A 222 4.39 9.24 -13.29
C PRO A 222 4.98 10.57 -13.75
N VAL A 223 6.04 10.55 -14.55
CA VAL A 223 6.71 11.76 -15.08
C VAL A 223 5.78 12.68 -15.86
N SER A 224 4.70 12.15 -16.45
CA SER A 224 3.71 12.93 -17.20
C SER A 224 2.70 13.67 -16.32
N PHE A 225 2.63 13.33 -15.03
CA PHE A 225 1.67 13.87 -14.09
C PHE A 225 2.28 14.85 -13.08
N VAL A 226 3.59 15.09 -13.17
CA VAL A 226 4.28 16.00 -12.23
C VAL A 226 3.82 17.43 -12.45
N THR A 227 3.30 18.05 -11.40
CA THR A 227 2.87 19.45 -11.38
C THR A 227 3.35 20.16 -10.12
N LYS A 228 3.22 21.49 -10.09
CA LYS A 228 3.54 22.29 -8.89
C LYS A 228 2.60 22.01 -7.71
N ALA A 229 1.47 21.36 -7.94
CA ALA A 229 0.48 20.98 -6.92
C ALA A 229 0.77 19.59 -6.32
N ALA A 230 1.84 18.91 -6.75
CA ALA A 230 2.22 17.62 -6.19
C ALA A 230 2.48 17.72 -4.68
N PRO A 231 2.03 16.74 -3.88
CA PRO A 231 2.37 16.70 -2.47
C PRO A 231 3.87 16.45 -2.28
N PRO A 232 4.41 16.60 -1.05
CA PRO A 232 5.80 16.22 -0.76
C PRO A 232 6.08 14.75 -1.08
N PHE A 233 7.26 14.49 -1.67
CA PHE A 233 7.77 13.16 -2.00
C PHE A 233 9.05 12.86 -1.22
N LEU A 234 9.15 11.63 -0.69
CA LEU A 234 10.39 11.01 -0.24
C LEU A 234 10.66 9.81 -1.14
N ILE A 235 11.58 9.93 -2.09
CA ILE A 235 11.93 8.84 -3.01
C ILE A 235 13.13 8.09 -2.45
N ILE A 236 13.04 6.76 -2.40
CA ILE A 236 14.11 5.87 -1.93
C ILE A 236 14.47 4.93 -3.08
N HIS A 237 15.76 4.91 -3.46
CA HIS A 237 16.25 4.08 -4.56
C HIS A 237 17.70 3.66 -4.32
N GLY A 238 18.04 2.41 -4.63
CA GLY A 238 19.41 1.91 -4.58
C GLY A 238 20.15 2.29 -5.88
N GLU A 239 21.38 2.80 -5.77
CA GLU A 239 22.19 3.19 -6.93
C GLU A 239 22.57 1.99 -7.82
N ASP A 240 22.67 0.78 -7.23
CA ASP A 240 23.00 -0.47 -7.91
C ASP A 240 21.75 -1.32 -8.23
N ASP A 241 20.58 -0.71 -8.34
CA ASP A 241 19.36 -1.44 -8.70
C ASP A 241 19.40 -1.83 -10.20
N HIS A 242 19.42 -3.16 -10.45
CA HIS A 242 19.42 -3.73 -11.79
C HIS A 242 18.03 -4.17 -12.26
N THR A 243 17.01 -4.10 -11.40
CA THR A 243 15.62 -4.44 -11.72
C THR A 243 14.85 -3.21 -12.18
N VAL A 244 14.89 -2.16 -11.37
CA VAL A 244 14.38 -0.84 -11.73
C VAL A 244 15.59 0.09 -11.79
N PRO A 245 16.07 0.47 -12.99
CA PRO A 245 17.29 1.27 -13.12
C PRO A 245 17.21 2.58 -12.32
N PHE A 246 18.30 2.96 -11.65
CA PHE A 246 18.37 4.16 -10.81
C PHE A 246 18.01 5.46 -11.57
N GLY A 247 18.09 5.46 -12.88
CA GLY A 247 17.67 6.59 -13.72
C GLY A 247 16.16 6.80 -13.86
N GLN A 248 15.36 5.94 -13.20
CA GLN A 248 13.90 6.03 -13.19
C GLN A 248 13.39 7.13 -12.24
#